data_2df0ac65cd7c6257b426664e34befe22
#
_entry.id   2df0ac65cd7c6257b426664e34befe22
#
_cell.length_a   1.000
_cell.length_b   1.000
_cell.length_c   1.000
_cell.angle_alpha   90.00
_cell.angle_beta   90.00
_cell.angle_gamma   90.00
#
_symmetry.space_group_name_H-M   'P 1'
#
loop_
_entity.id
_entity.type
_entity.pdbx_description
1 polymer ?
#
loop_
_entity_poly.entity_id
_entity_poly.type
_entity_poly.pdbx_seq_one_letter_code
_entity_poly.pdbx_strand_id
1 'polypeptide(L)'
;MLLIGTCFLSACSNAQNSNTDNATASGKSKSEATTADEAGYDPYSVENKYDIPDSYFEKKSGVDYGTVLKDVTYYSTTAGDNKQCNILLPAGYDESQTYPVMYIFHGFSGSHNNQIDTDSYVTLLYGNMLHDNLTVPMILVNVDMYTDKQADKESKTEEELRYSYDKAVDDVAVDLMPFIEKNYSVKTGRENTAVAGMSEGGAKSLCTGFKWLDKFGYIGSFAPDTNVIPVVDNYMDSFWTVPYFPDGFPQPTADTTPYYLYMTVGSEDPWNIDCTLYYRDTLNQMGVKNQTDYVEGYEHNHIFWRQCFNNYLTKVFRCNTPQGEQAATKAITEQILKIEVNGNTLYADFEDNSSAEALKEKLQAGSLTLEMEDYGGFEKVGDLPFSLPTNDENITTSAGDVILYQGNKLTIYYDTNTWSFTKVAKIRDADSSLKSKLGEGTVKVSQLRSKSLIPCSKAAIFASRSCSKRLASSGDMLSTEAFFLVVLGAAGIDTP
;
A
#
# COMPACT_ATOMS: atom_id res chain seq x y z
N MET A 1 -1.10 -22.91 -75.38
CA MET A 1 -2.20 -22.28 -76.12
C MET A 1 -2.66 -21.13 -75.20
N LEU A 2 -2.11 -19.95 -75.38
CA LEU A 2 -2.62 -18.79 -76.11
C LEU A 2 -3.99 -18.37 -75.58
N LEU A 3 -4.34 -17.18 -75.22
CA LEU A 3 -3.91 -15.79 -75.48
C LEU A 3 -4.71 -14.89 -74.50
N ILE A 4 -4.10 -13.87 -73.93
CA ILE A 4 -4.20 -12.43 -74.27
C ILE A 4 -5.58 -11.81 -73.92
N GLY A 5 -5.75 -10.87 -73.11
CA GLY A 5 -5.35 -9.48 -73.08
C GLY A 5 -6.66 -8.70 -72.81
N THR A 6 -6.83 -7.57 -72.38
CA THR A 6 -6.20 -6.28 -72.47
C THR A 6 -6.93 -5.29 -71.50
N CYS A 7 -6.20 -4.27 -71.12
CA CYS A 7 -6.61 -3.01 -70.43
C CYS A 7 -7.76 -2.27 -71.14
N PHE A 8 -8.50 -1.43 -70.40
CA PHE A 8 -8.62 0.00 -70.75
C PHE A 8 -9.08 0.87 -69.58
N LEU A 9 -8.39 2.00 -69.49
CA LEU A 9 -8.63 3.18 -68.67
C LEU A 9 -9.86 4.01 -69.15
N SER A 10 -10.47 4.79 -68.25
CA SER A 10 -10.75 6.23 -68.40
C SER A 10 -11.90 6.62 -67.46
N ALA A 11 -11.72 7.46 -66.54
CA ALA A 11 -11.68 8.91 -66.38
C ALA A 11 -13.06 9.57 -66.26
N CYS A 12 -13.23 10.28 -65.13
CA CYS A 12 -13.92 11.57 -64.86
C CYS A 12 -15.41 11.74 -65.19
N SER A 13 -16.24 12.12 -64.25
CA SER A 13 -16.58 13.52 -63.87
C SER A 13 -17.87 13.62 -63.02
N ASN A 14 -17.79 14.51 -62.07
CA ASN A 14 -18.78 15.38 -61.39
C ASN A 14 -20.28 15.16 -61.61
N ALA A 15 -21.07 15.14 -60.49
CA ALA A 15 -21.84 16.27 -59.95
C ALA A 15 -22.99 15.83 -59.03
N GLN A 16 -22.95 16.40 -57.86
CA GLN A 16 -24.03 17.02 -57.05
C GLN A 16 -25.42 16.33 -56.86
N ASN A 17 -25.69 16.26 -55.57
CA ASN A 17 -26.86 16.68 -54.80
C ASN A 17 -27.90 15.61 -54.35
N SER A 18 -27.97 15.62 -53.05
CA SER A 18 -29.09 15.87 -52.13
C SER A 18 -29.82 14.67 -51.50
N ASN A 19 -29.81 14.79 -50.20
CA ASN A 19 -30.83 14.49 -49.19
C ASN A 19 -31.03 13.10 -48.61
N THR A 20 -30.72 13.13 -47.29
CA THR A 20 -31.50 12.55 -46.16
C THR A 20 -31.77 11.05 -46.16
N ASP A 21 -31.14 10.35 -45.22
CA ASP A 21 -31.88 9.72 -44.14
C ASP A 21 -30.95 9.26 -43.00
N ASN A 22 -31.45 9.49 -41.81
CA ASN A 22 -30.85 9.12 -40.51
C ASN A 22 -30.67 7.62 -40.37
N ALA A 23 -29.43 7.18 -40.11
CA ALA A 23 -29.16 5.93 -39.43
C ALA A 23 -28.06 6.17 -38.40
N THR A 24 -28.44 6.15 -37.14
CA THR A 24 -27.57 6.15 -35.94
C THR A 24 -26.63 4.95 -35.99
N ALA A 25 -25.40 5.16 -36.40
CA ALA A 25 -24.31 4.24 -36.19
C ALA A 25 -23.64 4.59 -34.85
N SER A 26 -23.83 3.73 -33.86
CA SER A 26 -23.07 3.76 -32.60
C SER A 26 -21.58 3.58 -32.94
N GLY A 27 -20.84 4.66 -32.89
CA GLY A 27 -19.40 4.64 -32.98
C GLY A 27 -18.83 3.91 -31.75
N LYS A 28 -18.39 2.66 -31.93
CA LYS A 28 -17.44 2.04 -31.02
C LYS A 28 -16.17 2.87 -31.09
N SER A 29 -15.91 3.64 -30.03
CA SER A 29 -14.60 4.19 -29.76
C SER A 29 -13.63 3.01 -29.66
N LYS A 30 -12.74 2.85 -30.63
CA LYS A 30 -11.55 2.04 -30.46
C LYS A 30 -10.72 2.75 -29.38
N SER A 31 -10.64 2.17 -28.18
CA SER A 31 -9.58 2.52 -27.25
C SER A 31 -8.28 2.09 -27.92
N GLU A 32 -7.40 3.03 -28.21
CA GLU A 32 -6.05 2.73 -28.64
C GLU A 32 -5.35 1.93 -27.52
N ALA A 33 -4.73 0.81 -27.91
CA ALA A 33 -3.92 0.01 -27.02
C ALA A 33 -2.77 0.89 -26.53
N THR A 34 -2.75 1.22 -25.25
CA THR A 34 -1.63 1.93 -24.62
C THR A 34 -0.42 1.01 -24.63
N THR A 35 0.58 1.38 -25.39
CA THR A 35 1.88 0.69 -25.43
C THR A 35 2.63 0.91 -24.11
N ALA A 36 3.41 -0.06 -23.68
CA ALA A 36 4.09 -0.14 -22.39
C ALA A 36 5.15 0.94 -22.09
N ASP A 37 5.29 1.99 -22.87
CA ASP A 37 6.27 3.06 -22.71
C ASP A 37 5.63 4.41 -23.09
N GLU A 38 4.63 4.88 -22.33
CA GLU A 38 4.12 6.24 -22.52
C GLU A 38 5.06 7.23 -21.84
N ALA A 39 5.81 7.97 -22.64
CA ALA A 39 6.64 9.08 -22.16
C ALA A 39 5.74 10.09 -21.40
N GLY A 40 5.94 10.17 -20.07
CA GLY A 40 5.19 11.09 -19.20
C GLY A 40 4.03 10.46 -18.43
N TYR A 41 3.84 9.13 -18.46
CA TYR A 41 2.84 8.47 -17.61
C TYR A 41 3.25 8.56 -16.13
N ASP A 42 2.40 9.18 -15.30
CA ASP A 42 2.53 9.20 -13.84
C ASP A 42 1.47 8.27 -13.21
N PRO A 43 1.86 7.10 -12.68
CA PRO A 43 0.93 6.17 -12.06
C PRO A 43 0.20 6.75 -10.85
N TYR A 44 0.79 7.76 -10.21
CA TYR A 44 0.21 8.44 -9.05
C TYR A 44 -0.89 9.45 -9.40
N SER A 45 -0.98 9.87 -10.67
CA SER A 45 -2.05 10.76 -11.16
C SER A 45 -3.35 10.05 -11.51
N VAL A 46 -3.32 8.70 -11.56
CA VAL A 46 -4.48 7.89 -11.93
C VAL A 46 -5.23 7.48 -10.65
N GLU A 47 -6.50 7.87 -10.57
CA GLU A 47 -7.38 7.52 -9.46
C GLU A 47 -7.61 6.01 -9.37
N ASN A 48 -7.60 5.47 -8.16
CA ASN A 48 -7.94 4.08 -7.89
C ASN A 48 -9.46 3.90 -7.78
N LYS A 49 -9.94 2.71 -8.17
CA LYS A 49 -11.35 2.33 -8.12
C LYS A 49 -11.51 1.05 -7.31
N TYR A 50 -12.55 1.04 -6.48
CA TYR A 50 -12.84 -0.09 -5.58
C TYR A 50 -14.24 -0.66 -5.80
N ASP A 51 -14.86 -0.31 -6.91
CA ASP A 51 -16.18 -0.77 -7.34
C ASP A 51 -16.12 -1.67 -8.60
N ILE A 52 -15.00 -2.40 -8.76
CA ILE A 52 -14.80 -3.31 -9.90
C ILE A 52 -15.84 -4.41 -9.83
N PRO A 53 -16.67 -4.57 -10.87
CA PRO A 53 -17.77 -5.53 -10.85
C PRO A 53 -17.25 -6.98 -10.78
N ASP A 54 -18.02 -7.84 -10.12
CA ASP A 54 -17.68 -9.27 -9.95
C ASP A 54 -17.42 -9.99 -11.26
N SER A 55 -18.06 -9.55 -12.35
CA SER A 55 -17.84 -10.10 -13.70
C SER A 55 -16.39 -9.98 -14.20
N TYR A 56 -15.57 -9.12 -13.59
CA TYR A 56 -14.13 -9.04 -13.90
C TYR A 56 -13.32 -10.19 -13.27
N PHE A 57 -13.88 -10.84 -12.26
CA PHE A 57 -13.29 -11.99 -11.57
C PHE A 57 -13.88 -13.32 -12.02
N GLU A 58 -14.69 -13.30 -13.09
CA GLU A 58 -15.32 -14.48 -13.68
C GLU A 58 -14.70 -14.79 -15.05
N LYS A 59 -14.75 -16.08 -15.41
CA LYS A 59 -14.29 -16.54 -16.72
C LYS A 59 -15.24 -16.08 -17.83
N LYS A 60 -14.70 -15.39 -18.82
CA LYS A 60 -15.46 -14.88 -19.97
C LYS A 60 -15.20 -15.73 -21.21
N SER A 61 -16.24 -15.94 -22.04
CA SER A 61 -16.10 -16.63 -23.33
C SER A 61 -15.24 -15.80 -24.29
N GLY A 62 -14.30 -16.47 -24.97
CA GLY A 62 -13.44 -15.83 -25.97
C GLY A 62 -12.22 -15.07 -25.41
N VAL A 63 -12.03 -15.08 -24.09
CA VAL A 63 -10.83 -14.55 -23.46
C VAL A 63 -9.77 -15.64 -23.33
N ASP A 64 -8.56 -15.35 -23.76
CA ASP A 64 -7.37 -16.16 -23.51
C ASP A 64 -6.76 -15.74 -22.16
N TYR A 65 -6.69 -16.68 -21.21
CA TYR A 65 -6.14 -16.46 -19.87
C TYR A 65 -4.66 -16.81 -19.74
N GLY A 66 -4.01 -17.11 -20.87
CA GLY A 66 -2.60 -17.51 -20.86
C GLY A 66 -2.40 -18.95 -20.40
N THR A 67 -1.17 -19.26 -19.97
CA THR A 67 -0.79 -20.61 -19.56
C THR A 67 -0.36 -20.63 -18.10
N VAL A 68 -1.08 -21.36 -17.26
CA VAL A 68 -0.70 -21.63 -15.88
C VAL A 68 0.22 -22.84 -15.81
N LEU A 69 1.43 -22.64 -15.32
CA LEU A 69 2.41 -23.68 -15.01
C LEU A 69 2.40 -23.87 -13.50
N LYS A 70 1.96 -25.06 -13.04
CA LYS A 70 1.81 -25.39 -11.61
C LYS A 70 3.02 -26.16 -11.09
N ASP A 71 3.31 -25.95 -9.81
CA ASP A 71 4.33 -26.68 -9.04
C ASP A 71 5.71 -26.69 -9.72
N VAL A 72 6.06 -25.57 -10.37
CA VAL A 72 7.36 -25.39 -11.01
C VAL A 72 8.43 -25.39 -9.93
N THR A 73 9.33 -26.37 -9.99
CA THR A 73 10.34 -26.62 -8.97
C THR A 73 11.67 -25.92 -9.31
N TYR A 74 12.26 -25.25 -8.32
CA TYR A 74 13.60 -24.70 -8.35
C TYR A 74 14.35 -25.02 -7.06
N TYR A 75 15.67 -25.05 -7.13
CA TYR A 75 16.49 -25.22 -5.94
C TYR A 75 16.75 -23.86 -5.29
N SER A 76 16.37 -23.71 -4.02
CA SER A 76 16.64 -22.54 -3.21
C SER A 76 17.88 -22.78 -2.34
N THR A 77 18.92 -22.00 -2.57
CA THR A 77 20.12 -22.01 -1.71
C THR A 77 19.81 -21.42 -0.34
N THR A 78 18.84 -20.50 -0.29
CA THR A 78 18.35 -19.84 0.93
C THR A 78 17.61 -20.83 1.84
N ALA A 79 16.77 -21.68 1.28
CA ALA A 79 16.07 -22.74 2.03
C ALA A 79 16.95 -23.96 2.26
N GLY A 80 17.96 -24.18 1.42
CA GLY A 80 18.75 -25.41 1.37
C GLY A 80 17.92 -26.61 0.91
N ASP A 81 16.87 -26.38 0.08
CA ASP A 81 15.94 -27.39 -0.40
C ASP A 81 15.29 -26.97 -1.72
N ASN A 82 14.57 -27.89 -2.36
CA ASN A 82 13.72 -27.59 -3.50
C ASN A 82 12.46 -26.86 -3.04
N LYS A 83 12.14 -25.76 -3.70
CA LYS A 83 10.89 -24.99 -3.52
C LYS A 83 10.07 -25.03 -4.79
N GLN A 84 8.81 -24.62 -4.67
CA GLN A 84 7.87 -24.57 -5.78
C GLN A 84 7.29 -23.17 -5.94
N CYS A 85 6.92 -22.84 -7.18
CA CYS A 85 6.14 -21.64 -7.52
C CYS A 85 5.12 -21.99 -8.60
N ASN A 86 4.04 -21.20 -8.71
CA ASN A 86 3.16 -21.23 -9.88
C ASN A 86 3.48 -20.05 -10.77
N ILE A 87 3.41 -20.25 -12.07
CA ILE A 87 3.74 -19.22 -13.08
C ILE A 87 2.55 -19.08 -14.02
N LEU A 88 2.14 -17.84 -14.29
CA LEU A 88 1.20 -17.52 -15.35
C LEU A 88 1.94 -16.80 -16.48
N LEU A 89 2.06 -17.46 -17.62
CA LEU A 89 2.51 -16.86 -18.85
C LEU A 89 1.34 -16.10 -19.50
N PRO A 90 1.54 -14.86 -19.99
CA PRO A 90 0.44 -14.07 -20.53
C PRO A 90 -0.20 -14.69 -21.77
N ALA A 91 -1.43 -14.30 -22.08
CA ALA A 91 -2.08 -14.65 -23.32
C ALA A 91 -1.18 -14.29 -24.52
N GLY A 92 -1.03 -15.21 -25.46
CA GLY A 92 -0.16 -15.02 -26.62
C GLY A 92 1.35 -14.96 -26.27
N TYR A 93 1.80 -15.59 -25.17
CA TYR A 93 3.22 -15.68 -24.83
C TYR A 93 4.04 -16.25 -25.98
N ASP A 94 5.11 -15.53 -26.33
CA ASP A 94 6.01 -15.88 -27.44
C ASP A 94 7.46 -15.77 -26.93
N GLU A 95 8.22 -16.87 -27.01
CA GLU A 95 9.61 -16.93 -26.57
C GLU A 95 10.56 -16.00 -27.33
N SER A 96 10.15 -15.48 -28.47
CA SER A 96 10.91 -14.49 -29.25
C SER A 96 10.79 -13.05 -28.69
N GLN A 97 9.85 -12.84 -27.77
CA GLN A 97 9.63 -11.56 -27.09
C GLN A 97 10.06 -11.68 -25.62
N THR A 98 10.26 -10.55 -24.97
CA THR A 98 10.57 -10.51 -23.52
C THR A 98 9.48 -9.80 -22.74
N TYR A 99 9.22 -10.26 -21.52
CA TYR A 99 8.12 -9.81 -20.68
C TYR A 99 8.61 -9.35 -19.30
N PRO A 100 8.08 -8.26 -18.76
CA PRO A 100 8.31 -7.90 -17.37
C PRO A 100 7.73 -8.98 -16.42
N VAL A 101 8.23 -9.04 -15.20
CA VAL A 101 7.86 -10.07 -14.22
C VAL A 101 7.34 -9.46 -12.93
N MET A 102 6.23 -10.00 -12.42
CA MET A 102 5.71 -9.68 -11.09
C MET A 102 5.75 -10.92 -10.20
N TYR A 103 6.41 -10.81 -9.05
CA TYR A 103 6.44 -11.82 -7.99
C TYR A 103 5.33 -11.50 -6.98
N ILE A 104 4.50 -12.50 -6.66
CA ILE A 104 3.32 -12.34 -5.81
C ILE A 104 3.47 -13.19 -4.57
N PHE A 105 3.41 -12.56 -3.40
CA PHE A 105 3.42 -13.21 -2.11
C PHE A 105 2.00 -13.48 -1.59
N HIS A 106 1.77 -14.66 -1.07
CA HIS A 106 0.50 -15.05 -0.44
C HIS A 106 0.38 -14.47 0.98
N GLY A 107 -0.82 -14.51 1.60
CA GLY A 107 -1.03 -14.20 3.01
C GLY A 107 -0.49 -15.28 3.94
N PHE A 108 -0.57 -15.05 5.26
CA PHE A 108 -0.16 -16.03 6.27
C PHE A 108 -0.87 -17.40 6.05
N SER A 109 -0.18 -18.49 6.27
CA SER A 109 -0.65 -19.86 6.04
C SER A 109 -0.98 -20.21 4.58
N GLY A 110 -0.67 -19.35 3.61
CA GLY A 110 -0.85 -19.63 2.19
C GLY A 110 0.26 -20.47 1.57
N SER A 111 0.23 -20.56 0.25
CA SER A 111 1.23 -21.26 -0.57
C SER A 111 1.28 -20.68 -1.98
N HIS A 112 2.19 -21.18 -2.80
CA HIS A 112 2.28 -20.83 -4.23
C HIS A 112 1.01 -21.17 -5.04
N ASN A 113 0.05 -21.89 -4.48
CA ASN A 113 -1.21 -22.23 -5.15
C ASN A 113 -2.35 -21.22 -4.91
N ASN A 114 -2.15 -20.18 -4.09
CA ASN A 114 -3.27 -19.31 -3.69
C ASN A 114 -3.69 -18.30 -4.74
N GLN A 115 -2.74 -17.61 -5.41
CA GLN A 115 -3.06 -16.50 -6.31
C GLN A 115 -3.06 -16.90 -7.79
N ILE A 116 -2.24 -17.90 -8.17
CA ILE A 116 -2.14 -18.36 -9.56
C ILE A 116 -2.57 -19.81 -9.65
N ASP A 117 -3.78 -20.00 -10.15
CA ASP A 117 -4.39 -21.25 -10.61
C ASP A 117 -5.31 -20.90 -11.79
N THR A 118 -5.79 -21.91 -12.54
CA THR A 118 -6.61 -21.73 -13.75
C THR A 118 -7.87 -20.89 -13.55
N ASP A 119 -8.44 -20.95 -12.35
CA ASP A 119 -9.69 -20.25 -12.02
C ASP A 119 -9.53 -19.33 -10.78
N SER A 120 -8.26 -18.98 -10.40
CA SER A 120 -8.02 -18.01 -9.34
C SER A 120 -8.42 -16.59 -9.76
N TYR A 121 -8.79 -15.77 -8.78
CA TYR A 121 -9.20 -14.38 -9.06
C TYR A 121 -8.10 -13.56 -9.74
N VAL A 122 -6.82 -13.84 -9.44
CA VAL A 122 -5.68 -13.14 -10.07
C VAL A 122 -5.58 -13.52 -11.53
N THR A 123 -5.67 -14.82 -11.86
CA THR A 123 -5.60 -15.29 -13.26
C THR A 123 -6.78 -14.76 -14.08
N LEU A 124 -7.98 -14.82 -13.53
CA LEU A 124 -9.19 -14.34 -14.22
C LEU A 124 -9.17 -12.82 -14.39
N LEU A 125 -8.85 -12.08 -13.35
CA LEU A 125 -8.71 -10.63 -13.39
C LEU A 125 -7.67 -10.21 -14.44
N TYR A 126 -6.45 -10.76 -14.33
CA TYR A 126 -5.36 -10.41 -15.23
C TYR A 126 -5.69 -10.72 -16.69
N GLY A 127 -6.27 -11.90 -16.98
CA GLY A 127 -6.68 -12.27 -18.34
C GLY A 127 -7.78 -11.35 -18.89
N ASN A 128 -8.78 -11.01 -18.09
CA ASN A 128 -9.84 -10.06 -18.48
C ASN A 128 -9.28 -8.65 -18.73
N MET A 129 -8.39 -8.17 -17.86
CA MET A 129 -7.74 -6.87 -18.02
C MET A 129 -6.82 -6.82 -19.24
N LEU A 130 -6.08 -7.90 -19.51
CA LEU A 130 -5.21 -7.99 -20.68
C LEU A 130 -6.03 -7.99 -21.97
N HIS A 131 -7.14 -8.74 -22.00
CA HIS A 131 -8.08 -8.75 -23.12
C HIS A 131 -8.66 -7.37 -23.41
N ASP A 132 -8.99 -6.61 -22.36
CA ASP A 132 -9.59 -5.27 -22.47
C ASP A 132 -8.52 -4.16 -22.61
N ASN A 133 -7.23 -4.49 -22.74
CA ASN A 133 -6.07 -3.58 -22.83
C ASN A 133 -5.93 -2.62 -21.61
N LEU A 134 -6.33 -3.09 -20.44
CA LEU A 134 -6.25 -2.34 -19.18
C LEU A 134 -4.93 -2.58 -18.42
N THR A 135 -4.16 -3.58 -18.83
CA THR A 135 -2.83 -3.90 -18.28
C THR A 135 -1.89 -4.31 -19.40
N VAL A 136 -0.61 -4.51 -19.08
CA VAL A 136 0.41 -4.93 -20.04
C VAL A 136 0.67 -6.44 -19.96
N PRO A 137 1.11 -7.09 -21.05
CA PRO A 137 1.56 -8.48 -20.98
C PRO A 137 2.75 -8.60 -20.04
N MET A 138 2.65 -9.49 -19.03
CA MET A 138 3.69 -9.77 -18.05
C MET A 138 3.63 -11.22 -17.58
N ILE A 139 4.74 -11.73 -17.09
CA ILE A 139 4.82 -13.03 -16.40
C ILE A 139 4.46 -12.79 -14.93
N LEU A 140 3.51 -13.54 -14.39
CA LEU A 140 3.19 -13.53 -12.96
C LEU A 140 3.75 -14.79 -12.30
N VAL A 141 4.40 -14.63 -11.16
CA VAL A 141 5.02 -15.73 -10.39
C VAL A 141 4.48 -15.71 -8.98
N ASN A 142 3.70 -16.73 -8.61
CA ASN A 142 3.23 -16.89 -7.22
C ASN A 142 4.26 -17.66 -6.39
N VAL A 143 4.83 -16.97 -5.41
CA VAL A 143 5.93 -17.45 -4.57
C VAL A 143 5.39 -18.27 -3.40
N ASP A 144 6.01 -19.40 -3.05
CA ASP A 144 5.84 -19.99 -1.72
C ASP A 144 6.77 -19.27 -0.74
N MET A 145 6.18 -18.59 0.26
CA MET A 145 6.99 -17.87 1.26
C MET A 145 7.69 -18.79 2.25
N TYR A 146 7.28 -20.05 2.40
CA TYR A 146 7.98 -20.97 3.27
C TYR A 146 9.38 -21.26 2.72
N THR A 147 10.42 -20.83 3.46
CA THR A 147 11.81 -20.84 3.00
C THR A 147 12.72 -21.53 4.01
N ASP A 148 12.33 -22.77 4.33
CA ASP A 148 13.09 -23.75 5.06
C ASP A 148 12.91 -25.11 4.38
N LYS A 149 13.49 -26.17 4.94
CA LYS A 149 13.31 -27.52 4.41
C LYS A 149 11.83 -27.93 4.46
N GLN A 150 11.27 -28.33 3.34
CA GLN A 150 9.86 -28.67 3.22
C GLN A 150 9.40 -29.75 4.23
N ALA A 151 10.29 -30.68 4.56
CA ALA A 151 10.01 -31.73 5.54
C ALA A 151 9.69 -31.20 6.96
N ASP A 152 10.14 -30.00 7.28
CA ASP A 152 10.00 -29.40 8.62
C ASP A 152 8.74 -28.52 8.76
N LYS A 153 8.02 -28.23 7.66
CA LYS A 153 6.94 -27.24 7.60
C LYS A 153 5.84 -27.51 8.63
N GLU A 154 5.35 -28.75 8.68
CA GLU A 154 4.24 -29.13 9.57
C GLU A 154 4.59 -29.11 11.08
N SER A 155 5.87 -29.06 11.41
CA SER A 155 6.34 -29.02 12.80
C SER A 155 6.60 -27.58 13.30
N LYS A 156 6.50 -26.57 12.43
CA LYS A 156 6.80 -25.18 12.76
C LYS A 156 5.69 -24.53 13.55
N THR A 157 6.06 -23.74 14.56
CA THR A 157 5.18 -22.78 15.22
C THR A 157 4.88 -21.61 14.28
N GLU A 158 3.87 -20.80 14.59
CA GLU A 158 3.55 -19.59 13.82
C GLU A 158 4.74 -18.61 13.78
N GLU A 159 5.45 -18.45 14.89
CA GLU A 159 6.65 -17.60 14.96
C GLU A 159 7.76 -18.14 14.04
N GLU A 160 8.02 -19.44 14.05
CA GLU A 160 9.03 -20.07 13.18
C GLU A 160 8.63 -20.00 11.70
N LEU A 161 7.32 -20.07 11.38
CA LEU A 161 6.81 -19.85 10.00
C LEU A 161 7.10 -18.42 9.53
N ARG A 162 6.92 -17.42 10.39
CA ARG A 162 7.23 -16.01 10.04
C ARG A 162 8.70 -15.80 9.77
N TYR A 163 9.59 -16.37 10.58
CA TYR A 163 11.04 -16.33 10.30
C TYR A 163 11.40 -17.07 9.01
N SER A 164 10.68 -18.11 8.66
CA SER A 164 10.83 -18.76 7.36
C SER A 164 10.38 -17.87 6.22
N TYR A 165 9.27 -17.12 6.41
CA TYR A 165 8.79 -16.15 5.43
C TYR A 165 9.72 -14.93 5.26
N ASP A 166 10.43 -14.52 6.31
CA ASP A 166 11.47 -13.48 6.22
C ASP A 166 12.58 -13.88 5.25
N LYS A 167 12.94 -15.16 5.19
CA LYS A 167 13.95 -15.66 4.26
C LYS A 167 13.47 -15.61 2.80
N ALA A 168 12.15 -15.62 2.55
CA ALA A 168 11.62 -15.53 1.20
C ALA A 168 12.00 -14.20 0.52
N VAL A 169 12.27 -13.17 1.29
CA VAL A 169 12.76 -11.87 0.80
C VAL A 169 14.08 -12.02 0.04
N ASP A 170 14.97 -12.86 0.56
CA ASP A 170 16.25 -13.17 -0.10
C ASP A 170 16.08 -14.23 -1.17
N ASP A 171 15.34 -15.30 -0.91
CA ASP A 171 15.09 -16.38 -1.84
C ASP A 171 14.58 -15.90 -3.20
N VAL A 172 13.61 -14.97 -3.19
CA VAL A 172 13.08 -14.40 -4.43
C VAL A 172 14.18 -13.71 -5.24
N ALA A 173 15.01 -12.90 -4.61
CA ALA A 173 16.00 -12.09 -5.30
C ALA A 173 17.28 -12.87 -5.70
N VAL A 174 17.61 -13.92 -4.94
CA VAL A 174 18.90 -14.66 -5.08
C VAL A 174 18.71 -15.98 -5.81
N ASP A 175 17.60 -16.66 -5.60
CA ASP A 175 17.36 -18.01 -6.11
C ASP A 175 16.27 -18.04 -7.20
N LEU A 176 15.05 -17.48 -6.91
CA LEU A 176 13.92 -17.59 -7.81
C LEU A 176 14.05 -16.68 -9.04
N MET A 177 14.45 -15.41 -8.88
CA MET A 177 14.64 -14.49 -10.04
C MET A 177 15.61 -15.05 -11.07
N PRO A 178 16.85 -15.49 -10.71
CA PRO A 178 17.76 -16.09 -11.68
C PRO A 178 17.20 -17.36 -12.32
N PHE A 179 16.40 -18.15 -11.60
CA PHE A 179 15.74 -19.32 -12.17
C PHE A 179 14.69 -18.90 -13.22
N ILE A 180 13.85 -17.90 -12.94
CA ILE A 180 12.84 -17.40 -13.88
C ILE A 180 13.51 -16.77 -15.11
N GLU A 181 14.51 -15.93 -14.93
CA GLU A 181 15.26 -15.28 -16.02
C GLU A 181 15.96 -16.29 -16.95
N LYS A 182 16.43 -17.41 -16.41
CA LYS A 182 17.08 -18.46 -17.17
C LYS A 182 16.12 -19.30 -18.01
N ASN A 183 14.90 -19.52 -17.52
CA ASN A 183 13.97 -20.52 -18.08
C ASN A 183 12.82 -19.91 -18.89
N TYR A 184 12.60 -18.59 -18.77
CA TYR A 184 11.50 -17.87 -19.46
C TYR A 184 12.02 -16.62 -20.12
N SER A 185 11.27 -16.08 -21.09
CA SER A 185 11.63 -14.89 -21.85
C SER A 185 11.37 -13.62 -21.04
N VAL A 186 12.26 -13.32 -20.12
CA VAL A 186 12.15 -12.20 -19.18
C VAL A 186 12.81 -10.94 -19.75
N LYS A 187 12.13 -9.81 -19.61
CA LYS A 187 12.72 -8.47 -19.74
C LYS A 187 13.31 -8.11 -18.37
N THR A 188 14.64 -8.11 -18.30
CA THR A 188 15.38 -7.87 -17.05
C THR A 188 15.46 -6.38 -16.69
N GLY A 189 15.90 -6.09 -15.46
CA GLY A 189 16.06 -4.75 -14.91
C GLY A 189 14.93 -4.37 -13.95
N ARG A 190 15.24 -3.48 -13.01
CA ARG A 190 14.27 -3.06 -11.98
C ARG A 190 13.02 -2.40 -12.57
N GLU A 191 13.16 -1.76 -13.72
CA GLU A 191 12.06 -1.14 -14.48
C GLU A 191 11.09 -2.16 -15.08
N ASN A 192 11.46 -3.43 -15.07
CA ASN A 192 10.67 -4.55 -15.56
C ASN A 192 10.37 -5.60 -14.47
N THR A 193 10.65 -5.28 -13.22
CA THR A 193 10.47 -6.20 -12.09
C THR A 193 9.59 -5.58 -11.00
N ALA A 194 8.55 -6.31 -10.66
CA ALA A 194 7.59 -5.94 -9.64
C ALA A 194 7.48 -6.99 -8.54
N VAL A 195 7.09 -6.54 -7.35
CA VAL A 195 6.66 -7.41 -6.27
C VAL A 195 5.30 -6.93 -5.76
N ALA A 196 4.41 -7.86 -5.42
CA ALA A 196 3.12 -7.55 -4.82
C ALA A 196 2.69 -8.65 -3.83
N GLY A 197 1.80 -8.31 -2.90
CA GLY A 197 1.26 -9.29 -1.96
C GLY A 197 0.22 -8.70 -1.03
N MET A 198 -0.44 -9.56 -0.25
CA MET A 198 -1.49 -9.22 0.69
C MET A 198 -1.19 -9.73 2.09
N SER A 199 -1.61 -8.97 3.13
CA SER A 199 -1.42 -9.35 4.53
C SER A 199 0.08 -9.56 4.84
N GLU A 200 0.48 -10.70 5.37
CA GLU A 200 1.90 -11.09 5.52
C GLU A 200 2.67 -10.95 4.19
N GLY A 201 2.06 -11.34 3.06
CA GLY A 201 2.66 -11.15 1.73
C GLY A 201 2.82 -9.68 1.35
N GLY A 202 1.92 -8.81 1.82
CA GLY A 202 2.05 -7.36 1.67
C GLY A 202 3.26 -6.81 2.44
N ALA A 203 3.47 -7.29 3.67
CA ALA A 203 4.67 -6.98 4.44
C ALA A 203 5.95 -7.47 3.74
N LYS A 204 5.95 -8.71 3.24
CA LYS A 204 7.11 -9.25 2.50
C LYS A 204 7.36 -8.54 1.18
N SER A 205 6.32 -7.99 0.54
CA SER A 205 6.49 -7.13 -0.65
C SER A 205 7.22 -5.84 -0.32
N LEU A 206 6.89 -5.18 0.80
CA LEU A 206 7.65 -4.02 1.29
C LEU A 206 9.09 -4.42 1.65
N CYS A 207 9.27 -5.52 2.39
CA CYS A 207 10.60 -6.00 2.77
C CYS A 207 11.48 -6.30 1.54
N THR A 208 10.93 -7.01 0.54
CA THR A 208 11.65 -7.36 -0.69
C THR A 208 11.98 -6.12 -1.50
N GLY A 209 10.99 -5.25 -1.73
CA GLY A 209 11.17 -4.05 -2.53
C GLY A 209 12.19 -3.09 -1.91
N PHE A 210 12.18 -2.89 -0.59
CA PHE A 210 13.12 -2.00 0.08
C PHE A 210 14.49 -2.62 0.35
N LYS A 211 14.60 -3.95 0.48
CA LYS A 211 15.90 -4.61 0.58
C LYS A 211 16.65 -4.65 -0.76
N TRP A 212 15.92 -4.89 -1.83
CA TRP A 212 16.46 -5.10 -3.18
C TRP A 212 16.00 -4.01 -4.15
N LEU A 213 16.18 -2.74 -3.75
CA LEU A 213 15.81 -1.56 -4.54
C LEU A 213 16.50 -1.51 -5.91
N ASP A 214 17.65 -2.13 -6.04
CA ASP A 214 18.37 -2.30 -7.31
C ASP A 214 17.74 -3.33 -8.26
N LYS A 215 16.82 -4.17 -7.75
CA LYS A 215 16.13 -5.23 -8.50
C LYS A 215 14.66 -4.95 -8.74
N PHE A 216 13.98 -4.33 -7.76
CA PHE A 216 12.53 -4.09 -7.80
C PHE A 216 12.22 -2.61 -7.98
N GLY A 217 11.55 -2.26 -9.07
CA GLY A 217 11.10 -0.90 -9.33
C GLY A 217 9.65 -0.63 -8.96
N TYR A 218 8.85 -1.68 -8.77
CA TYR A 218 7.42 -1.57 -8.48
C TYR A 218 7.05 -2.41 -7.26
N ILE A 219 6.36 -1.81 -6.31
CA ILE A 219 6.00 -2.44 -5.03
C ILE A 219 4.50 -2.26 -4.80
N GLY A 220 3.77 -3.38 -4.68
CA GLY A 220 2.35 -3.44 -4.31
C GLY A 220 2.18 -4.13 -2.95
N SER A 221 1.55 -3.47 -1.99
CA SER A 221 1.41 -3.97 -0.64
C SER A 221 -0.01 -3.77 -0.14
N PHE A 222 -0.79 -4.85 -0.05
CA PHE A 222 -2.22 -4.81 0.23
C PHE A 222 -2.48 -5.27 1.66
N ALA A 223 -2.93 -4.35 2.52
CA ALA A 223 -3.13 -4.56 3.94
C ALA A 223 -1.91 -5.24 4.59
N PRO A 224 -0.70 -4.62 4.53
CA PRO A 224 0.54 -5.22 5.02
C PRO A 224 0.49 -5.49 6.52
N ASP A 225 1.09 -6.60 6.93
CA ASP A 225 1.25 -6.98 8.34
C ASP A 225 2.28 -6.08 9.06
N THR A 226 2.37 -6.22 10.39
CA THR A 226 3.08 -5.28 11.30
C THR A 226 4.59 -5.47 11.35
N ASN A 227 5.14 -6.48 10.69
CA ASN A 227 6.52 -6.92 10.87
C ASN A 227 7.54 -6.31 9.87
N VAL A 228 7.25 -5.17 9.26
CA VAL A 228 8.18 -4.52 8.29
C VAL A 228 9.20 -3.65 9.03
N ILE A 229 8.72 -2.66 9.78
CA ILE A 229 9.52 -1.75 10.62
C ILE A 229 8.91 -1.69 12.02
N PRO A 230 9.62 -1.19 13.05
CA PRO A 230 9.03 -1.02 14.37
C PRO A 230 7.80 -0.11 14.30
N VAL A 231 6.63 -0.63 14.67
CA VAL A 231 5.38 0.12 14.78
C VAL A 231 5.06 0.34 16.24
N VAL A 232 4.87 1.60 16.61
CA VAL A 232 4.57 1.99 18.00
C VAL A 232 3.06 2.12 18.16
N ASP A 233 2.57 1.74 19.32
CA ASP A 233 1.15 1.81 19.69
C ASP A 233 0.22 0.87 18.90
N ASN A 234 0.76 -0.17 18.27
CA ASN A 234 -0.04 -1.20 17.63
C ASN A 234 -0.46 -2.27 18.64
N TYR A 235 -1.75 -2.60 18.68
CA TYR A 235 -2.27 -3.64 19.58
C TYR A 235 -1.77 -5.06 19.22
N MET A 236 -1.28 -5.26 17.99
CA MET A 236 -0.65 -6.49 17.52
C MET A 236 0.80 -6.66 17.99
N ASP A 237 1.34 -5.70 18.74
CA ASP A 237 2.73 -5.70 19.24
C ASP A 237 3.08 -6.97 20.06
N SER A 238 2.06 -7.61 20.63
CA SER A 238 2.22 -8.86 21.37
C SER A 238 2.40 -10.10 20.49
N PHE A 239 2.10 -10.01 19.19
CA PHE A 239 2.19 -11.14 18.25
C PHE A 239 3.47 -11.13 17.40
N TRP A 240 4.16 -9.99 17.29
CA TRP A 240 5.26 -9.80 16.37
C TRP A 240 6.54 -9.45 17.11
N THR A 241 7.46 -10.38 17.09
CA THR A 241 8.63 -10.32 17.95
C THR A 241 9.75 -9.45 17.39
N VAL A 242 9.96 -9.39 16.07
CA VAL A 242 11.07 -8.62 15.47
C VAL A 242 10.64 -8.10 14.10
N PRO A 243 10.67 -6.77 13.88
CA PRO A 243 10.48 -6.21 12.55
C PRO A 243 11.64 -6.58 11.64
N TYR A 244 11.35 -6.74 10.33
CA TYR A 244 12.35 -7.08 9.33
C TYR A 244 13.46 -6.01 9.21
N PHE A 245 13.07 -4.74 9.24
CA PHE A 245 13.97 -3.60 9.31
C PHE A 245 13.92 -2.96 10.70
N PRO A 246 14.73 -3.38 11.65
CA PRO A 246 14.67 -2.89 13.03
C PRO A 246 15.03 -1.40 13.17
N ASP A 247 15.77 -0.84 12.22
CA ASP A 247 16.18 0.56 12.19
C ASP A 247 15.29 1.44 11.29
N GLY A 248 14.20 0.91 10.75
CA GLY A 248 13.30 1.57 9.79
C GLY A 248 13.59 1.18 8.33
N PHE A 249 12.80 1.71 7.40
CA PHE A 249 13.01 1.45 5.97
C PHE A 249 14.39 1.88 5.49
N PRO A 250 15.08 1.10 4.64
CA PRO A 250 16.25 1.57 3.91
C PRO A 250 15.92 2.81 3.08
N GLN A 251 16.81 3.82 3.11
CA GLN A 251 16.64 5.05 2.32
C GLN A 251 16.96 4.81 0.86
N PRO A 252 16.02 4.97 -0.09
CA PRO A 252 16.31 4.93 -1.50
C PRO A 252 17.22 6.10 -1.94
N THR A 253 18.04 5.85 -2.96
CA THR A 253 18.74 6.92 -3.70
C THR A 253 17.85 7.41 -4.85
N ALA A 254 18.25 8.48 -5.55
CA ALA A 254 17.53 8.95 -6.73
C ALA A 254 17.34 7.83 -7.79
N ASP A 255 18.39 7.00 -8.00
CA ASP A 255 18.36 5.93 -8.99
C ASP A 255 17.59 4.69 -8.54
N THR A 256 17.36 4.53 -7.23
CA THR A 256 16.70 3.35 -6.64
C THR A 256 15.32 3.66 -6.07
N THR A 257 14.85 4.91 -6.11
CA THR A 257 13.46 5.24 -5.74
C THR A 257 12.48 4.40 -6.56
N PRO A 258 11.48 3.77 -5.93
CA PRO A 258 10.47 3.00 -6.66
C PRO A 258 9.78 3.83 -7.75
N TYR A 259 9.56 3.23 -8.91
CA TYR A 259 8.74 3.83 -9.97
C TYR A 259 7.29 3.97 -9.54
N TYR A 260 6.79 2.97 -8.80
CA TYR A 260 5.47 3.00 -8.20
C TYR A 260 5.45 2.16 -6.91
N LEU A 261 5.05 2.80 -5.82
CA LEU A 261 4.82 2.19 -4.52
C LEU A 261 3.36 2.38 -4.13
N TYR A 262 2.64 1.28 -4.02
CA TYR A 262 1.22 1.27 -3.72
C TYR A 262 0.93 0.45 -2.47
N MET A 263 0.28 1.07 -1.48
CA MET A 263 -0.19 0.42 -0.27
C MET A 263 -1.69 0.64 -0.10
N THR A 264 -2.36 -0.30 0.55
CA THR A 264 -3.81 -0.19 0.81
C THR A 264 -4.15 -0.77 2.17
N VAL A 265 -5.24 -0.29 2.75
CA VAL A 265 -5.89 -0.92 3.90
C VAL A 265 -7.38 -0.58 3.89
N GLY A 266 -8.23 -1.53 4.27
CA GLY A 266 -9.67 -1.32 4.42
C GLY A 266 -10.01 -0.63 5.74
N SER A 267 -11.10 0.15 5.77
CA SER A 267 -11.52 0.85 6.99
C SER A 267 -12.02 -0.10 8.09
N GLU A 268 -12.45 -1.29 7.70
CA GLU A 268 -12.94 -2.34 8.60
C GLU A 268 -11.90 -3.46 8.83
N ASP A 269 -10.63 -3.24 8.42
CA ASP A 269 -9.53 -4.16 8.71
C ASP A 269 -9.17 -4.09 10.21
N PRO A 270 -9.41 -5.18 10.97
CA PRO A 270 -9.24 -5.12 12.43
C PRO A 270 -7.76 -5.14 12.87
N TRP A 271 -6.82 -5.37 11.94
CA TRP A 271 -5.42 -5.66 12.29
C TRP A 271 -4.41 -4.66 11.72
N ASN A 272 -4.58 -4.24 10.46
CA ASN A 272 -3.49 -3.65 9.70
C ASN A 272 -3.66 -2.16 9.37
N ILE A 273 -4.68 -1.49 9.89
CA ILE A 273 -4.90 -0.05 9.67
C ILE A 273 -3.71 0.75 10.20
N ASP A 274 -3.41 0.59 11.49
CA ASP A 274 -2.41 1.41 12.17
C ASP A 274 -1.02 1.22 11.57
N CYS A 275 -0.60 -0.01 11.28
CA CYS A 275 0.70 -0.27 10.68
C CYS A 275 0.80 0.25 9.24
N THR A 276 -0.24 0.07 8.41
CA THR A 276 -0.24 0.57 7.03
C THR A 276 -0.11 2.09 7.00
N LEU A 277 -0.89 2.80 7.82
CA LEU A 277 -0.82 4.25 7.91
C LEU A 277 0.53 4.72 8.49
N TYR A 278 1.10 3.98 9.44
CA TYR A 278 2.42 4.25 9.98
C TYR A 278 3.53 4.08 8.93
N TYR A 279 3.45 3.04 8.09
CA TYR A 279 4.40 2.84 6.97
C TYR A 279 4.31 3.99 5.97
N ARG A 280 3.09 4.41 5.60
CA ARG A 280 2.85 5.58 4.75
C ARG A 280 3.53 6.82 5.30
N ASP A 281 3.26 7.14 6.59
CA ASP A 281 3.76 8.34 7.22
C ASP A 281 5.29 8.33 7.34
N THR A 282 5.87 7.16 7.62
CA THR A 282 7.33 6.97 7.64
C THR A 282 7.93 7.21 6.25
N LEU A 283 7.35 6.62 5.21
CA LEU A 283 7.82 6.78 3.83
C LEU A 283 7.70 8.24 3.35
N ASN A 284 6.60 8.92 3.69
CA ASN A 284 6.41 10.34 3.39
C ASN A 284 7.48 11.20 4.07
N GLN A 285 7.84 10.92 5.32
CA GLN A 285 8.92 11.64 6.02
C GLN A 285 10.30 11.39 5.41
N MET A 286 10.52 10.20 4.87
CA MET A 286 11.72 9.87 4.11
C MET A 286 11.75 10.52 2.71
N GLY A 287 10.68 11.19 2.29
CA GLY A 287 10.53 11.75 0.93
C GLY A 287 10.31 10.68 -0.13
N VAL A 288 9.88 9.48 0.25
CA VAL A 288 9.57 8.39 -0.69
C VAL A 288 8.13 8.51 -1.14
N LYS A 289 7.94 8.85 -2.43
CA LYS A 289 6.60 8.94 -3.03
C LYS A 289 5.90 7.60 -2.96
N ASN A 290 4.68 7.59 -2.44
CA ASN A 290 3.83 6.41 -2.37
C ASN A 290 2.36 6.82 -2.57
N GLN A 291 1.56 5.88 -3.04
CA GLN A 291 0.10 5.97 -3.01
C GLN A 291 -0.39 5.01 -1.95
N THR A 292 -1.06 5.53 -0.92
CA THR A 292 -1.62 4.71 0.16
C THR A 292 -3.10 5.01 0.28
N ASP A 293 -3.93 4.02 -0.01
CA ASP A 293 -5.38 4.15 0.03
C ASP A 293 -5.94 3.51 1.31
N TYR A 294 -6.67 4.31 2.07
CA TYR A 294 -7.54 3.86 3.15
C TYR A 294 -8.96 3.76 2.58
N VAL A 295 -9.51 2.55 2.48
CA VAL A 295 -10.69 2.30 1.66
C VAL A 295 -11.89 1.93 2.51
N GLU A 296 -12.94 2.74 2.42
CA GLU A 296 -14.16 2.62 3.21
C GLU A 296 -14.91 1.31 2.96
N GLY A 297 -15.40 0.68 4.05
CA GLY A 297 -16.28 -0.49 4.01
C GLY A 297 -15.60 -1.80 3.63
N TYR A 298 -14.26 -1.85 3.61
CA TYR A 298 -13.51 -3.07 3.29
C TYR A 298 -12.84 -3.67 4.51
N GLU A 299 -12.99 -4.98 4.65
CA GLU A 299 -12.36 -5.82 5.66
C GLU A 299 -11.04 -6.42 5.16
N HIS A 300 -10.33 -7.15 6.05
CA HIS A 300 -9.12 -7.91 5.72
C HIS A 300 -9.45 -9.22 4.99
N ASN A 301 -9.82 -9.15 3.73
CA ASN A 301 -10.24 -10.31 2.96
C ASN A 301 -9.96 -10.22 1.46
N HIS A 302 -10.19 -11.36 0.73
CA HIS A 302 -9.93 -11.46 -0.71
C HIS A 302 -10.82 -10.54 -1.56
N ILE A 303 -11.98 -10.10 -1.06
CA ILE A 303 -12.87 -9.17 -1.78
C ILE A 303 -12.17 -7.83 -1.92
N PHE A 304 -11.50 -7.37 -0.87
CA PHE A 304 -10.68 -6.17 -0.90
C PHE A 304 -9.43 -6.34 -1.76
N TRP A 305 -8.66 -7.41 -1.54
CA TRP A 305 -7.38 -7.60 -2.24
C TRP A 305 -7.52 -7.70 -3.75
N ARG A 306 -8.60 -8.28 -4.28
CA ARG A 306 -8.85 -8.32 -5.72
C ARG A 306 -9.06 -6.92 -6.32
N GLN A 307 -9.67 -5.99 -5.58
CA GLN A 307 -9.81 -4.58 -5.98
C GLN A 307 -8.43 -3.89 -6.00
N CYS A 308 -7.63 -4.10 -4.95
CA CYS A 308 -6.28 -3.58 -4.85
C CYS A 308 -5.39 -4.09 -6.00
N PHE A 309 -5.51 -5.37 -6.32
CA PHE A 309 -4.75 -5.99 -7.41
C PHE A 309 -5.13 -5.40 -8.77
N ASN A 310 -6.43 -5.14 -9.02
CA ASN A 310 -6.88 -4.44 -10.22
C ASN A 310 -6.22 -3.06 -10.35
N ASN A 311 -6.23 -2.26 -9.30
CA ASN A 311 -5.61 -0.92 -9.30
C ASN A 311 -4.10 -0.98 -9.54
N TYR A 312 -3.41 -1.98 -8.98
CA TYR A 312 -1.98 -2.16 -9.20
C TYR A 312 -1.68 -2.57 -10.64
N LEU A 313 -2.42 -3.54 -11.18
CA LEU A 313 -2.25 -4.02 -12.55
C LEU A 313 -2.49 -2.95 -13.62
N THR A 314 -3.33 -1.95 -13.36
CA THR A 314 -3.55 -0.84 -14.30
C THR A 314 -2.35 0.10 -14.42
N LYS A 315 -1.39 0.06 -13.47
CA LYS A 315 -0.33 1.06 -13.33
C LYS A 315 1.08 0.49 -13.43
N VAL A 316 1.27 -0.77 -13.03
CA VAL A 316 2.58 -1.42 -13.03
C VAL A 316 3.16 -1.51 -14.45
N PHE A 317 4.47 -1.31 -14.59
CA PHE A 317 5.25 -1.36 -15.84
C PHE A 317 4.87 -0.33 -16.91
N ARG A 318 4.15 0.72 -16.54
CA ARG A 318 3.81 1.82 -17.46
C ARG A 318 4.71 3.05 -17.28
N CYS A 319 5.50 3.11 -16.21
CA CYS A 319 6.42 4.20 -15.90
C CYS A 319 7.85 3.66 -15.82
N ASN A 320 8.72 4.11 -16.71
CA ASN A 320 10.13 3.68 -16.76
C ASN A 320 11.11 4.70 -16.20
N THR A 321 10.63 5.81 -15.64
CA THR A 321 11.47 6.84 -15.05
C THR A 321 11.32 6.83 -13.55
N PRO A 322 12.40 6.64 -12.76
CA PRO A 322 12.34 6.83 -11.33
C PRO A 322 11.80 8.22 -11.02
N GLN A 323 10.82 8.34 -10.12
CA GLN A 323 10.23 9.62 -9.74
C GLN A 323 11.18 10.46 -8.84
N GLY A 324 12.50 10.35 -9.06
CA GLY A 324 13.54 11.11 -8.39
C GLY A 324 13.91 12.35 -9.20
N GLU A 325 13.33 13.45 -8.87
CA GLU A 325 13.50 14.85 -9.22
C GLU A 325 12.22 15.54 -9.71
N GLN A 326 11.07 15.16 -9.20
CA GLN A 326 10.11 16.23 -8.99
C GLN A 326 10.55 16.90 -7.70
N ALA A 327 10.92 18.18 -7.83
CA ALA A 327 11.30 19.07 -6.75
C ALA A 327 10.53 18.70 -5.50
N ALA A 328 11.21 18.67 -4.36
CA ALA A 328 10.59 18.54 -3.07
C ALA A 328 9.30 19.37 -3.04
N THR A 329 8.26 18.80 -3.58
CA THR A 329 6.91 19.26 -3.35
C THR A 329 6.82 19.00 -1.87
N LYS A 330 6.88 20.09 -1.09
CA LYS A 330 6.66 20.19 0.34
C LYS A 330 5.95 18.92 0.77
N ALA A 331 6.67 18.01 1.46
CA ALA A 331 6.10 16.79 1.95
C ALA A 331 4.82 17.20 2.67
N ILE A 332 3.67 16.95 2.06
CA ILE A 332 2.40 17.06 2.73
C ILE A 332 2.43 15.85 3.65
N THR A 333 2.95 16.07 4.82
CA THR A 333 2.77 15.21 5.96
C THR A 333 1.28 15.29 6.25
N GLU A 334 0.48 14.45 5.63
CA GLU A 334 -0.90 14.25 6.07
C GLU A 334 -0.82 13.63 7.45
N GLN A 335 -0.71 14.51 8.44
CA GLN A 335 -0.80 14.12 9.82
C GLN A 335 -2.29 13.89 10.09
N ILE A 336 -2.63 12.68 10.49
CA ILE A 336 -3.98 12.31 10.85
C ILE A 336 -4.24 12.71 12.29
N LEU A 337 -5.37 13.37 12.54
CA LEU A 337 -5.87 13.65 13.87
C LEU A 337 -6.55 12.40 14.42
N LYS A 338 -5.98 11.76 15.43
CA LYS A 338 -6.62 10.68 16.18
C LYS A 338 -7.44 11.27 17.34
N ILE A 339 -8.69 10.89 17.44
CA ILE A 339 -9.65 11.33 18.47
C ILE A 339 -10.16 10.10 19.21
N GLU A 340 -9.88 9.99 20.50
CA GLU A 340 -10.44 8.94 21.36
C GLU A 340 -11.54 9.51 22.26
N VAL A 341 -12.75 8.99 22.16
CA VAL A 341 -13.92 9.42 22.90
C VAL A 341 -14.84 8.25 23.20
N ASN A 342 -15.26 8.08 24.45
CA ASN A 342 -16.21 7.02 24.87
C ASN A 342 -15.85 5.61 24.39
N GLY A 343 -14.56 5.26 24.35
CA GLY A 343 -14.09 3.97 23.87
C GLY A 343 -14.08 3.82 22.35
N ASN A 344 -14.50 4.85 21.60
CA ASN A 344 -14.39 4.91 20.15
C ASN A 344 -13.11 5.63 19.76
N THR A 345 -12.47 5.15 18.69
CA THR A 345 -11.35 5.84 18.02
C THR A 345 -11.84 6.37 16.68
N LEU A 346 -11.70 7.67 16.46
CA LEU A 346 -12.04 8.37 15.23
C LEU A 346 -10.78 8.95 14.61
N TYR A 347 -10.71 8.95 13.30
CA TYR A 347 -9.60 9.53 12.54
C TYR A 347 -10.10 10.69 11.69
N ALA A 348 -9.33 11.78 11.64
CA ALA A 348 -9.70 12.95 10.85
C ALA A 348 -8.50 13.43 10.02
N ASP A 349 -8.78 13.84 8.78
CA ASP A 349 -7.81 14.49 7.91
C ASP A 349 -7.74 15.97 8.26
N PHE A 350 -6.52 16.49 8.37
CA PHE A 350 -6.31 17.91 8.58
C PHE A 350 -6.55 18.70 7.29
N GLU A 351 -7.14 19.88 7.42
CA GLU A 351 -7.24 20.83 6.32
C GLU A 351 -5.87 21.46 6.01
N ASP A 352 -5.70 21.95 4.78
CA ASP A 352 -4.48 22.64 4.34
C ASP A 352 -4.58 24.15 4.62
N ASN A 353 -4.44 24.52 5.90
CA ASN A 353 -4.43 25.92 6.32
C ASN A 353 -3.56 26.14 7.57
N SER A 354 -3.23 27.40 7.85
CA SER A 354 -2.34 27.77 8.96
C SER A 354 -2.87 27.39 10.35
N SER A 355 -4.17 27.27 10.52
CA SER A 355 -4.80 26.87 11.78
C SER A 355 -4.60 25.38 12.04
N ALA A 356 -4.77 24.55 11.00
CA ALA A 356 -4.52 23.12 11.05
C ALA A 356 -3.03 22.83 11.30
N GLU A 357 -2.12 23.54 10.64
CA GLU A 357 -0.67 23.40 10.87
C GLU A 357 -0.29 23.75 12.31
N ALA A 358 -0.82 24.86 12.84
CA ALA A 358 -0.56 25.24 14.22
C ALA A 358 -1.12 24.24 15.24
N LEU A 359 -2.29 23.61 14.94
CA LEU A 359 -2.85 22.54 15.77
C LEU A 359 -1.98 21.29 15.71
N LYS A 360 -1.49 20.89 14.52
CA LYS A 360 -0.55 19.77 14.35
C LYS A 360 0.71 19.96 15.19
N GLU A 361 1.34 21.14 15.15
CA GLU A 361 2.52 21.45 15.94
C GLU A 361 2.27 21.28 17.45
N LYS A 362 1.12 21.74 17.95
CA LYS A 362 0.76 21.57 19.36
C LYS A 362 0.59 20.10 19.75
N LEU A 363 -0.02 19.31 18.86
CA LEU A 363 -0.27 17.88 19.09
C LEU A 363 0.99 17.01 18.91
N GLN A 364 2.00 17.50 18.19
CA GLN A 364 3.32 16.86 18.12
C GLN A 364 4.08 16.93 19.47
N ALA A 365 3.88 18.01 20.22
CA ALA A 365 4.50 18.18 21.53
C ALA A 365 3.91 17.26 22.62
N GLY A 366 2.73 16.70 22.41
CA GLY A 366 2.05 15.78 23.31
C GLY A 366 0.57 15.58 23.02
N SER A 367 -0.04 14.57 23.64
CA SER A 367 -1.48 14.36 23.54
C SER A 367 -2.24 15.43 24.30
N LEU A 368 -3.35 15.89 23.74
CA LEU A 368 -4.28 16.85 24.34
C LEU A 368 -5.52 16.12 24.83
N THR A 369 -5.97 16.45 26.03
CA THR A 369 -7.24 15.98 26.56
C THR A 369 -8.17 17.17 26.73
N LEU A 370 -9.39 17.08 26.19
CA LEU A 370 -10.43 18.10 26.30
C LEU A 370 -11.67 17.53 26.94
N GLU A 371 -12.34 18.33 27.78
CA GLU A 371 -13.73 18.11 28.16
C GLU A 371 -14.59 18.86 27.14
N MET A 372 -15.49 18.16 26.47
CA MET A 372 -16.36 18.71 25.43
C MET A 372 -17.82 18.53 25.80
N GLU A 373 -18.60 19.59 25.63
CA GLU A 373 -20.03 19.63 25.96
C GLU A 373 -20.88 19.71 24.69
N ASP A 374 -22.10 19.19 24.74
CA ASP A 374 -23.10 19.41 23.69
C ASP A 374 -23.51 20.87 23.63
N TYR A 375 -23.49 21.48 22.45
CA TYR A 375 -23.97 22.82 22.21
C TYR A 375 -24.91 22.85 21.00
N GLY A 376 -26.04 23.53 21.17
CA GLY A 376 -27.02 23.74 20.09
C GLY A 376 -27.68 22.49 19.51
N GLY A 377 -27.30 21.29 19.97
CA GLY A 377 -27.81 20.02 19.47
C GLY A 377 -27.14 19.56 18.16
N PHE A 378 -26.09 20.25 17.71
CA PHE A 378 -25.37 19.99 16.43
C PHE A 378 -23.86 19.82 16.59
N GLU A 379 -23.24 20.12 17.73
CA GLU A 379 -21.80 20.03 17.94
C GLU A 379 -21.42 19.65 19.38
N LYS A 380 -20.18 19.10 19.52
CA LYS A 380 -19.42 19.04 20.77
C LYS A 380 -18.41 20.17 20.77
N VAL A 381 -18.30 20.94 21.88
CA VAL A 381 -17.38 22.05 22.01
C VAL A 381 -16.52 21.92 23.26
N GLY A 382 -15.21 22.14 23.12
CA GLY A 382 -14.23 22.13 24.21
C GLY A 382 -13.21 23.26 24.09
N ASP A 383 -12.75 23.77 25.22
CA ASP A 383 -11.75 24.85 25.27
C ASP A 383 -10.33 24.30 25.07
N LEU A 384 -9.59 24.87 24.12
CA LEU A 384 -8.16 24.62 23.96
C LEU A 384 -7.36 25.36 25.04
N PRO A 385 -6.31 24.76 25.62
CA PRO A 385 -5.44 25.44 26.59
C PRO A 385 -4.50 26.47 25.97
N PHE A 386 -4.67 26.78 24.68
CA PHE A 386 -3.89 27.73 23.89
C PHE A 386 -4.75 28.35 22.78
N SER A 387 -4.26 29.41 22.17
CA SER A 387 -4.89 30.01 20.99
C SER A 387 -4.13 29.67 19.73
N LEU A 388 -4.86 29.52 18.62
CA LEU A 388 -4.37 29.24 17.29
C LEU A 388 -4.75 30.37 16.32
N PRO A 389 -4.03 30.58 15.22
CA PRO A 389 -4.47 31.49 14.17
C PRO A 389 -5.81 31.01 13.59
N THR A 390 -6.63 31.92 13.05
CA THR A 390 -7.91 31.62 12.42
C THR A 390 -7.84 31.86 10.91
N ASN A 391 -8.58 31.04 10.15
CA ASN A 391 -8.79 31.14 8.71
C ASN A 391 -10.31 31.11 8.45
N ASP A 392 -11.03 32.08 9.04
CA ASP A 392 -12.48 32.06 9.05
C ASP A 392 -13.09 32.28 7.66
N GLU A 393 -13.94 31.35 7.25
CA GLU A 393 -14.72 31.40 6.01
C GLU A 393 -16.21 31.14 6.33
N ASN A 394 -17.11 31.70 5.52
CA ASN A 394 -18.53 31.43 5.66
C ASN A 394 -18.87 30.07 5.08
N ILE A 395 -19.00 29.05 5.93
CA ILE A 395 -19.24 27.66 5.54
C ILE A 395 -20.47 27.09 6.26
N THR A 396 -21.07 26.09 5.64
CA THR A 396 -22.07 25.22 6.29
C THR A 396 -21.39 23.94 6.69
N THR A 397 -21.40 23.63 8.00
CA THR A 397 -20.81 22.41 8.53
C THR A 397 -21.60 21.17 8.15
N SER A 398 -20.97 20.03 8.26
CA SER A 398 -21.56 18.70 8.12
C SER A 398 -21.00 17.76 9.20
N ALA A 399 -21.64 16.61 9.41
CA ALA A 399 -21.15 15.63 10.37
C ALA A 399 -19.68 15.30 10.12
N GLY A 400 -18.85 15.33 11.18
CA GLY A 400 -17.42 15.07 11.14
C GLY A 400 -16.53 16.31 10.90
N ASP A 401 -17.08 17.49 10.65
CA ASP A 401 -16.26 18.70 10.59
C ASP A 401 -15.68 19.03 11.96
N VAL A 402 -14.37 19.20 12.01
CA VAL A 402 -13.63 19.68 13.19
C VAL A 402 -13.30 21.13 12.98
N ILE A 403 -13.84 22.00 13.82
CA ILE A 403 -13.81 23.45 13.65
C ILE A 403 -13.01 24.07 14.80
N LEU A 404 -12.18 25.02 14.49
CA LEU A 404 -11.61 25.99 15.42
C LEU A 404 -12.51 27.21 15.47
N TYR A 405 -13.12 27.47 16.63
CA TYR A 405 -13.97 28.63 16.82
C TYR A 405 -13.27 29.65 17.72
N GLN A 406 -13.26 30.92 17.31
CA GLN A 406 -12.64 32.06 18.02
C GLN A 406 -11.16 31.83 18.39
N GLY A 407 -10.46 30.94 17.67
CA GLY A 407 -9.04 30.66 17.86
C GLY A 407 -8.68 29.82 19.11
N ASN A 408 -9.63 29.49 19.99
CA ASN A 408 -9.35 28.76 21.23
C ASN A 408 -10.43 27.74 21.63
N LYS A 409 -11.40 27.46 20.77
CA LYS A 409 -12.38 26.40 20.98
C LYS A 409 -12.30 25.40 19.85
N LEU A 410 -12.18 24.12 20.20
CA LEU A 410 -12.27 23.04 19.23
C LEU A 410 -13.68 22.45 19.29
N THR A 411 -14.31 22.28 18.12
CA THR A 411 -15.66 21.74 18.03
C THR A 411 -15.71 20.58 17.05
N ILE A 412 -16.54 19.58 17.32
CA ILE A 412 -16.81 18.43 16.45
C ILE A 412 -18.28 18.46 16.08
N TYR A 413 -18.57 18.71 14.81
CA TYR A 413 -19.94 18.81 14.31
C TYR A 413 -20.49 17.41 14.01
N TYR A 414 -21.73 17.16 14.42
CA TYR A 414 -22.52 15.98 14.08
C TYR A 414 -23.83 16.31 13.36
N ASP A 415 -24.09 17.62 13.15
CA ASP A 415 -25.19 18.15 12.35
C ASP A 415 -24.75 19.47 11.70
N THR A 416 -25.64 20.12 10.97
CA THR A 416 -25.35 21.31 10.17
C THR A 416 -25.50 22.61 10.94
N ASN A 417 -24.60 23.54 10.71
CA ASN A 417 -24.69 24.94 11.13
C ASN A 417 -23.97 25.81 10.11
N THR A 418 -24.43 27.06 9.91
CA THR A 418 -23.81 27.98 8.96
C THR A 418 -23.33 29.22 9.69
N TRP A 419 -22.01 29.47 9.61
CA TRP A 419 -21.38 30.64 10.22
C TRP A 419 -20.00 30.89 9.62
N SER A 420 -19.30 31.92 10.12
CA SER A 420 -17.90 32.15 9.81
C SER A 420 -17.03 31.25 10.71
N PHE A 421 -16.42 30.21 10.12
CA PHE A 421 -15.70 29.16 10.82
C PHE A 421 -14.32 28.90 10.20
N THR A 422 -13.37 28.45 11.03
CA THR A 422 -12.11 27.88 10.58
C THR A 422 -12.21 26.36 10.68
N LYS A 423 -12.31 25.67 9.55
CA LYS A 423 -12.22 24.20 9.52
C LYS A 423 -10.78 23.77 9.65
N VAL A 424 -10.46 22.86 10.57
CA VAL A 424 -9.10 22.37 10.84
C VAL A 424 -8.90 20.91 10.49
N ALA A 425 -10.00 20.12 10.51
CA ALA A 425 -9.96 18.71 10.09
C ALA A 425 -11.35 18.20 9.71
N LYS A 426 -11.38 17.03 9.06
CA LYS A 426 -12.60 16.29 8.73
C LYS A 426 -12.46 14.86 9.23
N ILE A 427 -13.38 14.41 10.11
CA ILE A 427 -13.46 13.02 10.55
C ILE A 427 -13.82 12.17 9.32
N ARG A 428 -13.00 11.15 9.08
CA ARG A 428 -13.28 10.11 8.10
C ARG A 428 -14.52 9.36 8.57
N ASP A 429 -15.36 8.92 7.64
CA ASP A 429 -16.49 8.04 7.91
C ASP A 429 -17.53 8.60 8.90
N ALA A 430 -17.65 9.92 8.95
CA ALA A 430 -18.64 10.60 9.76
C ALA A 430 -20.05 10.43 9.16
N ASP A 431 -20.84 9.55 9.74
CA ASP A 431 -22.21 9.25 9.36
C ASP A 431 -23.21 9.66 10.47
N SER A 432 -24.47 9.26 10.33
CA SER A 432 -25.51 9.51 11.31
C SER A 432 -25.27 8.88 12.69
N SER A 433 -24.29 7.94 12.81
CA SER A 433 -23.89 7.33 14.08
C SER A 433 -22.88 8.17 14.86
N LEU A 434 -22.28 9.20 14.25
CA LEU A 434 -21.22 10.01 14.87
C LEU A 434 -21.66 10.60 16.21
N LYS A 435 -22.89 11.14 16.29
CA LYS A 435 -23.44 11.67 17.55
C LYS A 435 -23.43 10.62 18.65
N SER A 436 -23.82 9.40 18.35
CA SER A 436 -23.79 8.27 19.29
C SER A 436 -22.38 7.88 19.69
N LYS A 437 -21.43 7.85 18.73
CA LYS A 437 -20.02 7.55 19.00
C LYS A 437 -19.37 8.62 19.90
N LEU A 438 -19.71 9.88 19.70
CA LEU A 438 -19.25 11.00 20.55
C LEU A 438 -19.89 10.96 21.95
N GLY A 439 -21.10 10.39 22.10
CA GLY A 439 -21.85 10.29 23.37
C GLY A 439 -22.64 11.55 23.69
N GLU A 440 -23.48 11.45 24.72
CA GLU A 440 -24.36 12.55 25.20
C GLU A 440 -23.73 13.34 26.37
N GLY A 441 -24.08 14.61 26.50
CA GLY A 441 -23.63 15.48 27.57
C GLY A 441 -22.17 15.84 27.52
N THR A 442 -21.53 15.99 28.67
CA THR A 442 -20.08 16.26 28.77
C THR A 442 -19.30 14.97 28.55
N VAL A 443 -18.39 14.99 27.58
CA VAL A 443 -17.52 13.85 27.24
C VAL A 443 -16.07 14.25 27.36
N LYS A 444 -15.24 13.29 27.77
CA LYS A 444 -13.79 13.46 27.77
C LYS A 444 -13.24 12.93 26.47
N VAL A 445 -12.70 13.84 25.65
CA VAL A 445 -11.91 13.49 24.47
C VAL A 445 -10.47 13.36 24.94
N SER A 446 -9.97 12.14 25.02
CA SER A 446 -8.61 11.82 25.39
C SER A 446 -7.80 11.54 24.13
N GLN A 447 -6.50 11.92 24.16
CA GLN A 447 -5.56 11.63 23.08
C GLN A 447 -5.91 12.26 21.71
N LEU A 448 -6.28 13.55 21.69
CA LEU A 448 -6.07 14.34 20.50
C LEU A 448 -4.55 14.40 20.28
N ARG A 449 -4.06 13.69 19.29
CA ARG A 449 -2.65 13.77 18.90
C ARG A 449 -2.52 13.71 17.39
N SER A 450 -1.62 14.52 16.84
CA SER A 450 -1.11 14.23 15.51
C SER A 450 -0.16 13.05 15.67
N LYS A 451 -0.35 11.99 14.91
CA LYS A 451 0.63 10.91 14.86
C LYS A 451 1.90 11.47 14.23
N SER A 452 2.88 11.83 15.04
CA SER A 452 4.25 12.09 14.60
C SER A 452 5.13 10.97 15.10
N LEU A 453 6.13 10.64 14.32
CA LEU A 453 7.12 9.62 14.60
C LEU A 453 7.86 9.88 15.91
N ILE A 454 8.12 8.82 16.63
CA ILE A 454 8.94 8.85 17.84
C ILE A 454 10.41 9.01 17.43
N PRO A 455 11.17 9.92 18.06
CA PRO A 455 12.60 10.01 17.83
C PRO A 455 13.31 8.69 18.11
N CYS A 456 14.34 8.39 17.35
CA CYS A 456 15.18 7.18 17.34
C CYS A 456 15.67 6.69 18.75
N SER A 457 15.60 7.54 19.78
CA SER A 457 16.02 7.21 21.15
C SER A 457 15.16 6.14 21.87
N LYS A 458 13.92 5.89 21.39
CA LYS A 458 13.05 4.84 21.97
C LYS A 458 13.18 3.48 21.26
N ALA A 459 13.62 3.46 19.99
CA ALA A 459 13.91 2.21 19.27
C ALA A 459 15.06 1.43 19.92
N ALA A 460 16.05 2.14 20.48
CA ALA A 460 17.17 1.51 21.18
C ALA A 460 16.76 0.78 22.47
N ILE A 461 15.69 1.24 23.14
CA ILE A 461 15.17 0.60 24.37
C ILE A 461 14.42 -0.69 24.02
N PHE A 462 13.78 -0.73 22.86
CA PHE A 462 13.03 -1.92 22.40
C PHE A 462 13.97 -3.06 21.97
N ALA A 463 15.05 -2.72 21.25
CA ALA A 463 16.09 -3.69 20.87
C ALA A 463 16.76 -4.33 22.10
N SER A 464 16.94 -3.55 23.18
CA SER A 464 17.53 -4.08 24.43
C SER A 464 16.62 -5.05 25.18
N ARG A 465 15.28 -4.84 25.13
CA ARG A 465 14.30 -5.73 25.78
C ARG A 465 14.09 -7.05 25.02
N SER A 466 14.12 -7.01 23.68
CA SER A 466 14.03 -8.24 22.88
C SER A 466 15.30 -9.10 22.97
N CYS A 467 16.48 -8.46 23.08
CA CYS A 467 17.74 -9.16 23.27
C CYS A 467 17.82 -9.84 24.64
N SER A 468 17.31 -9.21 25.71
CA SER A 468 17.26 -9.83 27.04
C SER A 468 16.29 -11.03 27.12
N LYS A 469 15.18 -11.01 26.38
CA LYS A 469 14.25 -12.17 26.30
C LYS A 469 14.85 -13.34 25.53
N ARG A 470 15.63 -13.09 24.45
CA ARG A 470 16.34 -14.16 23.72
C ARG A 470 17.40 -14.87 24.58
N LEU A 471 18.15 -14.11 25.42
CA LEU A 471 19.14 -14.69 26.33
C LEU A 471 18.51 -15.53 27.45
N ALA A 472 17.32 -15.14 27.91
CA ALA A 472 16.59 -15.89 28.92
C ALA A 472 15.98 -17.23 28.40
N SER A 473 15.66 -17.32 27.09
CA SER A 473 15.11 -18.53 26.48
C SER A 473 16.17 -19.55 26.03
N SER A 474 17.44 -19.12 25.86
CA SER A 474 18.54 -20.00 25.42
C SER A 474 19.30 -20.70 26.54
N GLY A 475 18.98 -20.46 27.80
CA GLY A 475 19.59 -21.14 28.95
C GLY A 475 21.04 -20.82 29.26
N ASP A 476 21.65 -19.83 28.53
CA ASP A 476 23.01 -19.39 28.80
C ASP A 476 23.04 -18.19 29.77
N MET A 477 23.27 -18.51 31.03
CA MET A 477 23.50 -17.48 32.06
C MET A 477 24.92 -16.91 31.94
N LEU A 478 25.07 -15.82 31.22
CA LEU A 478 26.22 -14.95 31.38
C LEU A 478 25.95 -13.96 32.53
N SER A 479 26.89 -13.86 33.45
CA SER A 479 26.75 -13.09 34.67
C SER A 479 26.48 -11.61 34.40
N THR A 480 25.59 -11.02 35.19
CA THR A 480 25.07 -9.64 35.14
C THR A 480 26.16 -8.54 35.21
N GLU A 481 27.40 -8.85 35.54
CA GLU A 481 28.48 -7.86 35.66
C GLU A 481 29.13 -7.47 34.31
N ALA A 482 29.05 -8.31 33.28
CA ALA A 482 29.65 -7.97 31.97
C ALA A 482 28.79 -7.00 31.13
N PHE A 483 27.56 -6.78 31.53
CA PHE A 483 26.58 -5.96 30.74
C PHE A 483 26.68 -4.46 31.07
N PHE A 484 27.19 -4.12 32.25
CA PHE A 484 27.33 -2.70 32.67
C PHE A 484 28.55 -1.99 32.07
N LEU A 485 29.57 -2.73 31.65
CA LEU A 485 30.80 -2.12 31.13
C LEU A 485 30.71 -1.71 29.64
N VAL A 486 29.81 -2.32 28.88
CA VAL A 486 29.64 -2.02 27.45
C VAL A 486 28.79 -0.75 27.23
N VAL A 487 27.93 -0.41 28.19
CA VAL A 487 27.01 0.75 28.07
C VAL A 487 27.69 2.06 28.47
N LEU A 488 28.73 2.00 29.33
CA LEU A 488 29.45 3.20 29.79
C LEU A 488 30.58 3.65 28.83
N GLY A 489 31.06 2.78 27.93
CA GLY A 489 32.09 3.10 26.95
C GLY A 489 31.59 3.91 25.75
N ALA A 490 30.27 3.99 25.52
CA ALA A 490 29.70 4.72 24.40
C ALA A 490 29.24 6.16 24.73
N ALA A 491 29.26 6.54 25.99
CA ALA A 491 28.75 7.84 26.44
C ALA A 491 29.84 8.78 26.98
N GLY A 492 31.05 8.80 26.44
CA GLY A 492 32.13 9.74 26.70
C GLY A 492 31.87 10.81 27.79
N ILE A 493 31.83 10.41 29.06
CA ILE A 493 31.78 11.33 30.19
C ILE A 493 33.05 11.11 31.03
N ASP A 494 34.01 12.01 30.86
CA ASP A 494 35.10 12.18 31.78
C ASP A 494 34.56 12.68 33.13
N THR A 495 34.86 11.97 34.19
CA THR A 495 34.70 12.47 35.57
C THR A 495 36.08 12.73 36.18
N PRO A 496 36.24 13.78 36.98
CA PRO A 496 37.52 14.22 37.52
C PRO A 496 38.14 13.23 38.52
#